data_7caf652be297c5c23be4d178fda3605d
#
_entry.id   7caf652be297c5c23be4d178fda3605d
#
_cell.length_a   1.000
_cell.length_b   1.000
_cell.length_c   1.000
_cell.angle_alpha   90.00
_cell.angle_beta   90.00
_cell.angle_gamma   90.00
#
_symmetry.space_group_name_H-M   'P 1'
#
loop_
_entity.id
_entity.type
_entity.pdbx_description
1 polymer ?
#
loop_
_entity_poly.entity_id
_entity_poly.type
_entity_poly.pdbx_seq_one_letter_code
_entity_poly.pdbx_strand_id
1 'polypeptide(L)'
;MRQILEHLLTKQDLTREKAFNVMLSIMSGEHDDAQISGFLMALRAKGETVDEITGFAQAMREKMVPVSLDSPAIDMCGTGGDALGTFNISTAATFVVSGAGVKVAKHGNRSMTSKSGSADVLQALGIPIDKPVEESTKDIEEIGLGFLFAPAYHPAMKYAIGARKALATRTVFNILGPLCNPANVKAQIMGIFHPDLTEVQAKVLKALGSTDVMVFHGHDGLDEISTTATTKISQMQNGGDVNTYEFDATELGMARHGVRALY
;
A
#
# COMPACT_ATOMS: atom_id res chain seq x y z
N MET A 1 14.40 9.90 -19.59
CA MET A 1 12.94 9.75 -19.85
C MET A 1 12.61 9.33 -21.28
N ARG A 2 13.02 10.04 -22.35
CA ARG A 2 12.59 9.75 -23.76
C ARG A 2 12.72 8.27 -24.16
N GLN A 3 13.88 7.65 -23.94
CA GLN A 3 14.08 6.23 -24.28
C GLN A 3 13.14 5.28 -23.51
N ILE A 4 12.81 5.60 -22.27
CA ILE A 4 11.86 4.83 -21.46
C ILE A 4 10.47 4.95 -22.03
N LEU A 5 10.04 6.15 -22.44
CA LEU A 5 8.74 6.36 -23.06
C LEU A 5 8.60 5.56 -24.37
N GLU A 6 9.58 5.64 -25.27
CA GLU A 6 9.58 4.86 -26.52
C GLU A 6 9.48 3.36 -26.26
N HIS A 7 10.18 2.86 -25.24
CA HIS A 7 10.14 1.45 -24.85
C HIS A 7 8.75 1.03 -24.36
N LEU A 8 8.13 1.83 -23.46
CA LEU A 8 6.80 1.55 -22.95
C LEU A 8 5.70 1.66 -24.02
N LEU A 9 5.80 2.62 -24.94
CA LEU A 9 4.86 2.81 -26.04
C LEU A 9 4.85 1.62 -27.02
N THR A 10 5.97 0.87 -27.13
CA THR A 10 6.02 -0.40 -27.87
C THR A 10 5.55 -1.59 -27.04
N LYS A 11 4.94 -1.35 -25.87
CA LYS A 11 4.43 -2.35 -24.90
C LYS A 11 5.51 -3.32 -24.40
N GLN A 12 6.75 -2.89 -24.36
CA GLN A 12 7.84 -3.66 -23.79
C GLN A 12 7.97 -3.38 -22.28
N ASP A 13 8.22 -4.45 -21.52
CA ASP A 13 8.39 -4.37 -20.08
C ASP A 13 9.77 -3.80 -19.71
N LEU A 14 9.82 -3.00 -18.66
CA LEU A 14 11.08 -2.61 -18.06
C LEU A 14 11.64 -3.75 -17.22
N THR A 15 12.94 -3.96 -17.27
CA THR A 15 13.59 -4.79 -16.24
C THR A 15 13.47 -4.10 -14.87
N ARG A 16 13.56 -4.88 -13.80
CA ARG A 16 13.55 -4.36 -12.43
C ARG A 16 14.56 -3.23 -12.22
N GLU A 17 15.77 -3.39 -12.75
CA GLU A 17 16.83 -2.38 -12.69
C GLU A 17 16.46 -1.08 -13.43
N LYS A 18 15.90 -1.18 -14.64
CA LYS A 18 15.44 0.00 -15.38
C LYS A 18 14.28 0.70 -14.66
N ALA A 19 13.34 -0.07 -14.12
CA ALA A 19 12.24 0.45 -13.32
C ALA A 19 12.74 1.17 -12.06
N PHE A 20 13.68 0.57 -11.34
CA PHE A 20 14.35 1.20 -10.20
C PHE A 20 15.00 2.53 -10.59
N ASN A 21 15.82 2.54 -11.63
CA ASN A 21 16.58 3.72 -12.05
C ASN A 21 15.65 4.88 -12.49
N VAL A 22 14.61 4.60 -13.26
CA VAL A 22 13.68 5.66 -13.69
C VAL A 22 12.89 6.22 -12.49
N MET A 23 12.43 5.38 -11.57
CA MET A 23 11.75 5.86 -10.37
C MET A 23 12.69 6.64 -9.46
N LEU A 24 13.94 6.19 -9.32
CA LEU A 24 14.96 6.90 -8.55
C LEU A 24 15.21 8.31 -9.12
N SER A 25 15.32 8.44 -10.45
CA SER A 25 15.49 9.75 -11.10
C SER A 25 14.25 10.66 -10.91
N ILE A 26 13.04 10.11 -10.96
CA ILE A 26 11.81 10.85 -10.63
C ILE A 26 11.85 11.33 -9.17
N MET A 27 12.17 10.43 -8.22
CA MET A 27 12.25 10.77 -6.79
C MET A 27 13.44 11.67 -6.44
N SER A 28 14.37 11.88 -7.36
CA SER A 28 15.48 12.83 -7.25
C SER A 28 15.17 14.21 -7.87
N GLY A 29 14.01 14.37 -8.53
CA GLY A 29 13.58 15.62 -9.14
C GLY A 29 14.25 15.92 -10.48
N GLU A 30 14.72 14.90 -11.20
CA GLU A 30 15.40 15.06 -12.49
C GLU A 30 14.42 15.23 -13.68
N HIS A 31 13.10 15.17 -13.41
CA HIS A 31 12.07 15.20 -14.44
C HIS A 31 10.97 16.20 -14.10
N ASP A 32 10.43 16.85 -15.12
CA ASP A 32 9.28 17.74 -14.98
C ASP A 32 7.94 16.97 -14.96
N ASP A 33 6.86 17.65 -14.57
CA ASP A 33 5.54 17.04 -14.45
C ASP A 33 5.01 16.48 -15.78
N ALA A 34 5.37 17.04 -16.93
CA ALA A 34 4.96 16.53 -18.24
C ALA A 34 5.65 15.19 -18.56
N GLN A 35 6.94 15.07 -18.27
CA GLN A 35 7.72 13.85 -18.44
C GLN A 35 7.21 12.75 -17.50
N ILE A 36 6.94 13.09 -16.24
CA ILE A 36 6.40 12.14 -15.25
C ILE A 36 5.00 11.70 -15.66
N SER A 37 4.14 12.62 -16.08
CA SER A 37 2.79 12.30 -16.55
C SER A 37 2.80 11.37 -17.76
N GLY A 38 3.65 11.66 -18.75
CA GLY A 38 3.84 10.80 -19.91
C GLY A 38 4.27 9.38 -19.52
N PHE A 39 5.25 9.26 -18.61
CA PHE A 39 5.71 7.98 -18.09
C PHE A 39 4.59 7.19 -17.39
N LEU A 40 3.87 7.83 -16.47
CA LEU A 40 2.80 7.19 -15.72
C LEU A 40 1.67 6.69 -16.63
N MET A 41 1.32 7.47 -17.65
CA MET A 41 0.26 7.08 -18.58
C MET A 41 0.69 6.01 -19.58
N ALA A 42 1.94 6.05 -20.08
CA ALA A 42 2.49 4.99 -20.93
C ALA A 42 2.58 3.67 -20.17
N LEU A 43 3.06 3.69 -18.92
CA LEU A 43 3.15 2.53 -18.05
C LEU A 43 1.76 1.93 -17.79
N ARG A 44 0.77 2.75 -17.42
CA ARG A 44 -0.60 2.31 -17.20
C ARG A 44 -1.25 1.74 -18.45
N ALA A 45 -1.03 2.33 -19.63
CA ALA A 45 -1.56 1.83 -20.89
C ALA A 45 -0.95 0.49 -21.30
N LYS A 46 0.28 0.22 -20.90
CA LYS A 46 0.94 -1.07 -21.08
C LYS A 46 0.44 -2.10 -20.07
N GLY A 47 0.24 -1.70 -18.82
CA GLY A 47 0.05 -2.55 -17.63
C GLY A 47 1.39 -2.83 -16.93
N GLU A 48 1.41 -2.72 -15.62
CA GLU A 48 2.60 -2.89 -14.79
C GLU A 48 2.89 -4.36 -14.51
N THR A 49 4.16 -4.77 -14.55
CA THR A 49 4.62 -6.11 -14.17
C THR A 49 5.12 -6.16 -12.73
N VAL A 50 5.23 -7.38 -12.16
CA VAL A 50 5.80 -7.59 -10.82
C VAL A 50 7.21 -7.02 -10.72
N ASP A 51 8.05 -7.19 -11.74
CA ASP A 51 9.43 -6.67 -11.75
C ASP A 51 9.46 -5.15 -11.79
N GLU A 52 8.60 -4.52 -12.58
CA GLU A 52 8.50 -3.06 -12.65
C GLU A 52 8.05 -2.48 -11.31
N ILE A 53 6.96 -3.01 -10.73
CA ILE A 53 6.44 -2.55 -9.43
C ILE A 53 7.50 -2.76 -8.34
N THR A 54 8.22 -3.90 -8.36
CA THR A 54 9.30 -4.17 -7.41
C THR A 54 10.41 -3.14 -7.52
N GLY A 55 10.87 -2.84 -8.73
CA GLY A 55 11.91 -1.82 -8.97
C GLY A 55 11.48 -0.43 -8.50
N PHE A 56 10.23 -0.04 -8.79
CA PHE A 56 9.68 1.24 -8.32
C PHE A 56 9.62 1.32 -6.80
N ALA A 57 9.13 0.26 -6.14
CA ALA A 57 9.05 0.21 -4.68
C ALA A 57 10.45 0.26 -4.03
N GLN A 58 11.45 -0.42 -4.61
CA GLN A 58 12.84 -0.36 -4.15
C GLN A 58 13.39 1.06 -4.20
N ALA A 59 13.18 1.80 -5.30
CA ALA A 59 13.62 3.18 -5.43
C ALA A 59 12.93 4.12 -4.43
N MET A 60 11.64 3.92 -4.19
CA MET A 60 10.91 4.68 -3.17
C MET A 60 11.43 4.39 -1.76
N ARG A 61 11.71 3.12 -1.44
CA ARG A 61 12.30 2.71 -0.14
C ARG A 61 13.70 3.29 0.07
N GLU A 62 14.50 3.45 -0.99
CA GLU A 62 15.83 4.08 -0.90
C GLU A 62 15.75 5.57 -0.54
N LYS A 63 14.68 6.25 -0.95
CA LYS A 63 14.46 7.69 -0.70
C LYS A 63 13.59 7.99 0.52
N MET A 64 13.06 6.99 1.20
CA MET A 64 12.27 7.20 2.40
C MET A 64 13.12 7.47 3.62
N VAL A 65 12.53 8.07 4.65
CA VAL A 65 13.10 8.17 5.99
C VAL A 65 12.87 6.84 6.71
N PRO A 66 13.91 6.05 7.01
CA PRO A 66 13.74 4.72 7.58
C PRO A 66 13.38 4.78 9.07
N VAL A 67 12.64 3.77 9.52
CA VAL A 67 12.36 3.47 10.94
C VAL A 67 13.02 2.14 11.28
N SER A 68 13.85 2.14 12.32
CA SER A 68 14.46 0.90 12.84
C SER A 68 13.72 0.45 14.08
N LEU A 69 13.28 -0.81 14.10
CA LEU A 69 12.60 -1.44 15.23
C LEU A 69 13.48 -2.54 15.81
N ASP A 70 13.48 -2.68 17.12
CA ASP A 70 14.18 -3.75 17.85
C ASP A 70 13.41 -5.06 17.81
N SER A 71 12.10 -4.99 17.59
CA SER A 71 11.21 -6.17 17.59
C SER A 71 10.37 -6.23 16.31
N PRO A 72 9.95 -7.45 15.91
CA PRO A 72 9.07 -7.61 14.75
C PRO A 72 7.75 -6.88 14.92
N ALA A 73 7.31 -6.21 13.84
CA ALA A 73 6.01 -5.59 13.75
C ALA A 73 5.35 -5.94 12.41
N ILE A 74 4.03 -5.76 12.34
CA ILE A 74 3.26 -5.91 11.10
C ILE A 74 2.78 -4.56 10.59
N ASP A 75 2.49 -4.48 9.29
CA ASP A 75 1.70 -3.39 8.72
C ASP A 75 0.27 -3.85 8.39
N MET A 76 -0.67 -2.98 8.65
CA MET A 76 -2.08 -3.17 8.30
C MET A 76 -2.54 -1.97 7.50
N CYS A 77 -2.52 -2.08 6.19
CA CYS A 77 -2.80 -0.97 5.29
C CYS A 77 -3.71 -1.42 4.14
N GLY A 78 -4.14 -0.47 3.35
CA GLY A 78 -4.87 -0.71 2.12
C GLY A 78 -4.49 0.32 1.07
N THR A 79 -4.78 0.04 -0.17
CA THR A 79 -4.61 1.02 -1.26
C THR A 79 -5.64 2.14 -1.18
N GLY A 80 -6.74 1.91 -0.46
CA GLY A 80 -7.91 2.76 -0.50
C GLY A 80 -8.55 2.82 -1.89
N GLY A 81 -9.55 3.67 -2.02
CA GLY A 81 -10.11 3.95 -3.35
C GLY A 81 -11.17 2.96 -3.82
N ASP A 82 -11.76 2.17 -2.92
CA ASP A 82 -12.94 1.35 -3.18
C ASP A 82 -14.20 2.19 -3.50
N ALA A 83 -14.16 3.48 -3.12
CA ALA A 83 -15.24 4.46 -3.31
C ALA A 83 -16.58 4.09 -2.63
N LEU A 84 -16.60 3.12 -1.73
CA LEU A 84 -17.80 2.63 -1.06
C LEU A 84 -18.15 3.43 0.21
N GLY A 85 -17.18 4.17 0.75
CA GLY A 85 -17.43 5.08 1.89
C GLY A 85 -17.68 4.39 3.21
N THR A 86 -17.18 3.18 3.38
CA THR A 86 -17.21 2.41 4.64
C THR A 86 -16.39 3.09 5.73
N PHE A 87 -16.54 2.66 6.99
CA PHE A 87 -15.66 3.13 8.06
C PHE A 87 -14.23 2.55 7.88
N ASN A 88 -13.24 3.14 8.57
CA ASN A 88 -11.85 2.74 8.44
C ASN A 88 -11.56 1.40 9.12
N ILE A 89 -11.98 0.29 8.49
CA ILE A 89 -11.89 -1.08 9.01
C ILE A 89 -10.45 -1.43 9.39
N SER A 90 -9.49 -1.25 8.48
CA SER A 90 -8.09 -1.55 8.74
C SER A 90 -7.52 -0.75 9.91
N THR A 91 -7.98 0.51 10.12
CA THR A 91 -7.56 1.32 11.27
C THR A 91 -8.16 0.79 12.57
N ALA A 92 -9.44 0.43 12.58
CA ALA A 92 -10.09 -0.17 13.75
C ALA A 92 -9.44 -1.52 14.12
N ALA A 93 -9.21 -2.38 13.13
CA ALA A 93 -8.55 -3.69 13.32
C ALA A 93 -7.13 -3.54 13.90
N THR A 94 -6.42 -2.47 13.58
CA THR A 94 -5.08 -2.18 14.11
C THR A 94 -5.07 -2.13 15.63
N PHE A 95 -6.08 -1.48 16.27
CA PHE A 95 -6.17 -1.42 17.73
C PHE A 95 -6.45 -2.80 18.34
N VAL A 96 -7.30 -3.61 17.68
CA VAL A 96 -7.60 -4.98 18.13
C VAL A 96 -6.36 -5.86 18.07
N VAL A 97 -5.63 -5.82 16.98
CA VAL A 97 -4.41 -6.61 16.76
C VAL A 97 -3.32 -6.20 17.74
N SER A 98 -3.11 -4.91 17.95
CA SER A 98 -2.18 -4.41 18.96
C SER A 98 -2.60 -4.80 20.37
N GLY A 99 -3.88 -4.71 20.71
CA GLY A 99 -4.43 -5.16 21.98
C GLY A 99 -4.29 -6.67 22.22
N ALA A 100 -4.17 -7.46 21.16
CA ALA A 100 -3.86 -8.89 21.21
C ALA A 100 -2.34 -9.19 21.36
N GLY A 101 -1.49 -8.17 21.47
CA GLY A 101 -0.05 -8.31 21.73
C GLY A 101 0.83 -8.34 20.48
N VAL A 102 0.30 -8.08 19.31
CA VAL A 102 1.08 -7.99 18.05
C VAL A 102 1.46 -6.53 17.80
N LYS A 103 2.75 -6.23 17.69
CA LYS A 103 3.19 -4.88 17.37
C LYS A 103 2.80 -4.46 15.96
N VAL A 104 2.26 -3.26 15.81
CA VAL A 104 1.80 -2.71 14.54
C VAL A 104 2.52 -1.40 14.22
N ALA A 105 3.25 -1.39 13.09
CA ALA A 105 3.83 -0.21 12.47
C ALA A 105 2.93 0.22 11.30
N LYS A 106 1.81 0.91 11.61
CA LYS A 106 0.80 1.23 10.59
C LYS A 106 1.28 2.36 9.68
N HIS A 107 1.56 2.04 8.41
CA HIS A 107 1.80 3.04 7.39
C HIS A 107 0.48 3.55 6.82
N GLY A 108 0.28 4.85 6.81
CA GLY A 108 -0.99 5.41 6.38
C GLY A 108 -0.93 6.88 5.95
N ASN A 109 -2.03 7.35 5.37
CA ASN A 109 -2.15 8.71 4.83
C ASN A 109 -3.55 9.28 5.12
N ARG A 110 -3.73 10.55 4.77
CA ARG A 110 -5.06 11.15 4.59
C ARG A 110 -5.72 10.57 3.35
N SER A 111 -7.04 10.60 3.32
CA SER A 111 -7.77 10.19 2.13
C SER A 111 -7.50 11.14 0.95
N MET A 112 -7.34 10.55 -0.24
CA MET A 112 -7.30 11.28 -1.52
C MET A 112 -8.65 11.27 -2.23
N THR A 113 -9.49 10.26 -2.00
CA THR A 113 -10.72 10.00 -2.77
C THR A 113 -11.92 9.65 -1.89
N SER A 114 -11.72 9.12 -0.69
CA SER A 114 -12.79 8.81 0.27
C SER A 114 -13.03 9.95 1.26
N LYS A 115 -14.09 9.85 2.07
CA LYS A 115 -14.45 10.87 3.06
C LYS A 115 -13.43 10.98 4.20
N SER A 116 -12.70 9.91 4.51
CA SER A 116 -11.79 9.83 5.64
C SER A 116 -10.72 8.77 5.42
N GLY A 117 -9.45 9.12 5.58
CA GLY A 117 -8.32 8.19 5.61
C GLY A 117 -7.93 7.82 7.04
N SER A 118 -6.95 6.92 7.20
CA SER A 118 -6.47 6.51 8.52
C SER A 118 -5.95 7.67 9.37
N ALA A 119 -5.21 8.59 8.76
CA ALA A 119 -4.71 9.78 9.44
C ALA A 119 -5.84 10.71 9.93
N ASP A 120 -6.91 10.83 9.14
CA ASP A 120 -8.05 11.69 9.50
C ASP A 120 -8.79 11.15 10.73
N VAL A 121 -9.02 9.83 10.78
CA VAL A 121 -9.65 9.16 11.94
C VAL A 121 -8.79 9.28 13.18
N LEU A 122 -7.49 8.97 13.08
CA LEU A 122 -6.58 9.06 14.23
C LEU A 122 -6.52 10.46 14.80
N GLN A 123 -6.46 11.48 13.93
CA GLN A 123 -6.46 12.88 14.36
C GLN A 123 -7.79 13.27 15.02
N ALA A 124 -8.93 12.78 14.51
CA ALA A 124 -10.24 13.02 15.12
C ALA A 124 -10.38 12.34 16.51
N LEU A 125 -9.65 11.25 16.74
CA LEU A 125 -9.56 10.58 18.05
C LEU A 125 -8.55 11.26 19.00
N GLY A 126 -7.90 12.37 18.57
CA GLY A 126 -6.92 13.09 19.36
C GLY A 126 -5.52 12.45 19.36
N ILE A 127 -5.26 11.50 18.46
CA ILE A 127 -3.95 10.86 18.31
C ILE A 127 -3.08 11.72 17.39
N PRO A 128 -1.90 12.20 17.83
CA PRO A 128 -0.98 12.94 16.98
C PRO A 128 -0.47 12.07 15.84
N ILE A 129 -0.55 12.57 14.59
CA ILE A 129 -0.15 11.83 13.38
C ILE A 129 1.21 12.28 12.83
N ASP A 130 1.68 13.46 13.18
CA ASP A 130 2.90 14.11 12.67
C ASP A 130 4.03 14.12 13.72
N LYS A 131 4.18 12.99 14.40
CA LYS A 131 5.23 12.79 15.39
C LYS A 131 6.62 12.68 14.75
N PRO A 132 7.69 13.08 15.45
CA PRO A 132 9.05 12.71 15.09
C PRO A 132 9.23 11.19 14.94
N VAL A 133 10.21 10.79 14.12
CA VAL A 133 10.49 9.37 13.86
C VAL A 133 10.74 8.59 15.15
N GLU A 134 11.51 9.19 16.06
CA GLU A 134 11.90 8.61 17.36
C GLU A 134 10.69 8.35 18.25
N GLU A 135 9.71 9.27 18.26
CA GLU A 135 8.49 9.11 19.04
C GLU A 135 7.59 8.03 18.44
N SER A 136 7.45 7.98 17.12
CA SER A 136 6.69 6.92 16.44
C SER A 136 7.32 5.53 16.67
N THR A 137 8.65 5.46 16.66
CA THR A 137 9.40 4.24 16.99
C THR A 137 9.12 3.80 18.42
N LYS A 138 9.20 4.74 19.37
CA LYS A 138 8.92 4.48 20.77
C LYS A 138 7.49 4.00 21.00
N ASP A 139 6.50 4.60 20.35
CA ASP A 139 5.11 4.15 20.41
C ASP A 139 4.98 2.68 19.97
N ILE A 140 5.63 2.27 18.86
CA ILE A 140 5.60 0.88 18.40
C ILE A 140 6.24 -0.06 19.43
N GLU A 141 7.38 0.33 20.00
CA GLU A 141 8.12 -0.55 20.91
C GLU A 141 7.47 -0.65 22.30
N GLU A 142 6.97 0.45 22.87
CA GLU A 142 6.45 0.49 24.24
C GLU A 142 4.94 0.22 24.32
N ILE A 143 4.15 0.75 23.36
CA ILE A 143 2.68 0.66 23.35
C ILE A 143 2.21 -0.48 22.44
N GLY A 144 3.06 -0.93 21.50
CA GLY A 144 2.73 -1.93 20.51
C GLY A 144 2.03 -1.37 19.27
N LEU A 145 1.87 -0.05 19.14
CA LEU A 145 1.20 0.59 18.00
C LEU A 145 1.80 1.97 17.72
N GLY A 146 2.30 2.17 16.51
CA GLY A 146 2.69 3.48 16.01
C GLY A 146 2.15 3.77 14.62
N PHE A 147 1.86 5.04 14.35
CA PHE A 147 1.38 5.50 13.05
C PHE A 147 2.50 6.19 12.28
N LEU A 148 2.82 5.67 11.11
CA LEU A 148 3.83 6.19 10.21
C LEU A 148 3.15 7.00 9.11
N PHE A 149 3.05 8.32 9.32
CA PHE A 149 2.34 9.21 8.41
C PHE A 149 3.13 9.42 7.11
N ALA A 150 2.65 8.89 5.99
CA ALA A 150 3.36 8.82 4.73
C ALA A 150 4.05 10.10 4.26
N PRO A 151 3.46 11.32 4.36
CA PRO A 151 4.15 12.55 3.97
C PRO A 151 5.44 12.84 4.76
N ALA A 152 5.52 12.45 6.02
CA ALA A 152 6.71 12.65 6.85
C ALA A 152 7.84 11.70 6.45
N TYR A 153 7.51 10.49 6.03
CA TYR A 153 8.50 9.45 5.70
C TYR A 153 8.88 9.39 4.22
N HIS A 154 8.10 10.00 3.33
CA HIS A 154 8.36 10.00 1.89
C HIS A 154 8.50 11.41 1.29
N PRO A 155 9.51 12.21 1.73
CA PRO A 155 9.66 13.60 1.29
C PRO A 155 9.92 13.72 -0.22
N ALA A 156 10.48 12.69 -0.86
CA ALA A 156 10.73 12.64 -2.30
C ALA A 156 9.45 12.62 -3.14
N MET A 157 8.30 12.23 -2.55
CA MET A 157 7.01 12.26 -3.25
C MET A 157 6.61 13.65 -3.75
N LYS A 158 7.18 14.72 -3.19
CA LYS A 158 6.97 16.10 -3.65
C LYS A 158 7.23 16.28 -5.15
N TYR A 159 8.16 15.53 -5.71
CA TYR A 159 8.51 15.59 -7.13
C TYR A 159 7.49 14.93 -8.07
N ALA A 160 6.59 14.08 -7.54
CA ALA A 160 5.55 13.43 -8.33
C ALA A 160 4.14 13.99 -8.07
N ILE A 161 3.97 14.87 -7.07
CA ILE A 161 2.65 15.38 -6.67
C ILE A 161 2.00 16.22 -7.78
N GLY A 162 2.78 17.06 -8.48
CA GLY A 162 2.28 17.91 -9.57
C GLY A 162 1.67 17.07 -10.69
N ALA A 163 2.45 16.12 -11.22
CA ALA A 163 2.00 15.20 -12.26
C ALA A 163 0.76 14.39 -11.83
N ARG A 164 0.76 13.85 -10.60
CA ARG A 164 -0.38 13.08 -10.06
C ARG A 164 -1.65 13.91 -9.95
N LYS A 165 -1.56 15.16 -9.49
CA LYS A 165 -2.69 16.10 -9.41
C LYS A 165 -3.22 16.48 -10.79
N ALA A 166 -2.33 16.74 -11.73
CA ALA A 166 -2.71 17.09 -13.11
C ALA A 166 -3.42 15.94 -13.82
N LEU A 167 -2.95 14.71 -13.64
CA LEU A 167 -3.56 13.52 -14.23
C LEU A 167 -4.93 13.18 -13.62
N ALA A 168 -5.15 13.47 -12.35
CA ALA A 168 -6.39 13.19 -11.61
C ALA A 168 -6.94 11.77 -11.85
N THR A 169 -6.06 10.79 -12.08
CA THR A 169 -6.42 9.39 -12.35
C THR A 169 -5.50 8.43 -11.60
N ARG A 170 -5.90 7.16 -11.52
CA ARG A 170 -5.06 6.13 -10.90
C ARG A 170 -3.81 5.89 -11.73
N THR A 171 -2.68 5.72 -11.07
CA THR A 171 -1.37 5.38 -11.64
C THR A 171 -0.69 4.35 -10.74
N VAL A 172 0.49 3.88 -11.11
CA VAL A 172 1.28 2.96 -10.28
C VAL A 172 1.48 3.47 -8.85
N PHE A 173 1.50 4.78 -8.60
CA PHE A 173 1.58 5.34 -7.26
C PHE A 173 0.43 4.95 -6.33
N ASN A 174 -0.73 4.54 -6.87
CA ASN A 174 -1.85 4.09 -6.05
C ASN A 174 -1.64 2.70 -5.45
N ILE A 175 -0.70 1.93 -5.99
CA ILE A 175 -0.35 0.59 -5.50
C ILE A 175 1.03 0.52 -4.84
N LEU A 176 1.85 1.58 -4.95
CA LEU A 176 3.19 1.61 -4.36
C LEU A 176 3.20 1.97 -2.87
N GLY A 177 2.24 2.78 -2.40
CA GLY A 177 2.19 3.24 -1.00
C GLY A 177 2.31 2.10 0.01
N PRO A 178 1.46 1.07 -0.05
CA PRO A 178 1.52 -0.07 0.86
C PRO A 178 2.83 -0.88 0.80
N LEU A 179 3.56 -0.81 -0.31
CA LEU A 179 4.84 -1.52 -0.49
C LEU A 179 6.04 -0.81 0.16
N CYS A 180 5.84 0.42 0.66
CA CYS A 180 6.92 1.31 1.09
C CYS A 180 6.80 1.67 2.58
N ASN A 181 6.46 0.70 3.44
CA ASN A 181 6.43 0.93 4.89
C ASN A 181 7.83 1.29 5.39
N PRO A 182 7.98 2.45 6.09
CA PRO A 182 9.28 2.93 6.58
C PRO A 182 9.98 1.99 7.57
N ALA A 183 9.23 1.19 8.32
CA ALA A 183 9.78 0.20 9.25
C ALA A 183 10.23 -1.10 8.57
N ASN A 184 10.11 -1.19 7.24
CA ASN A 184 10.52 -2.36 6.47
C ASN A 184 10.04 -3.69 7.07
N VAL A 185 8.79 -3.69 7.56
CA VAL A 185 8.16 -4.86 8.19
C VAL A 185 8.18 -6.07 7.27
N LYS A 186 8.27 -7.27 7.84
CA LYS A 186 8.31 -8.53 7.10
C LYS A 186 6.94 -9.20 7.01
N ALA A 187 6.01 -8.77 7.82
CA ALA A 187 4.63 -9.25 7.82
C ALA A 187 3.67 -8.10 7.48
N GLN A 188 2.70 -8.35 6.60
CA GLN A 188 1.78 -7.31 6.14
C GLN A 188 0.41 -7.87 5.76
N ILE A 189 -0.64 -7.14 6.16
CA ILE A 189 -2.02 -7.35 5.74
C ILE A 189 -2.42 -6.16 4.87
N MET A 190 -2.88 -6.43 3.64
CA MET A 190 -3.14 -5.40 2.64
C MET A 190 -4.48 -5.60 1.93
N GLY A 191 -5.36 -4.62 2.06
CA GLY A 191 -6.54 -4.51 1.20
C GLY A 191 -6.24 -3.81 -0.13
N ILE A 192 -6.83 -4.26 -1.23
CA ILE A 192 -6.56 -3.70 -2.54
C ILE A 192 -7.84 -3.49 -3.37
N PHE A 193 -7.88 -2.38 -4.12
CA PHE A 193 -9.07 -1.94 -4.86
C PHE A 193 -9.43 -2.79 -6.09
N HIS A 194 -8.60 -3.76 -6.50
CA HIS A 194 -8.86 -4.60 -7.69
C HIS A 194 -8.39 -6.03 -7.49
N PRO A 195 -9.22 -7.04 -7.81
CA PRO A 195 -8.91 -8.44 -7.53
C PRO A 195 -7.69 -8.98 -8.29
N ASP A 196 -7.39 -8.48 -9.49
CA ASP A 196 -6.24 -8.94 -10.27
C ASP A 196 -4.89 -8.52 -9.65
N LEU A 197 -4.91 -7.53 -8.77
CA LEU A 197 -3.71 -7.03 -8.11
C LEU A 197 -3.36 -7.81 -6.83
N THR A 198 -4.23 -8.69 -6.31
CA THR A 198 -3.96 -9.41 -5.05
C THR A 198 -2.69 -10.25 -5.16
N GLU A 199 -2.59 -11.10 -6.18
CA GLU A 199 -1.44 -11.96 -6.39
C GLU A 199 -0.19 -11.18 -6.82
N VAL A 200 -0.37 -10.13 -7.65
CA VAL A 200 0.73 -9.24 -8.08
C VAL A 200 1.38 -8.60 -6.87
N GLN A 201 0.60 -8.01 -5.96
CA GLN A 201 1.13 -7.33 -4.77
C GLN A 201 1.79 -8.31 -3.79
N ALA A 202 1.21 -9.50 -3.60
CA ALA A 202 1.82 -10.54 -2.77
C ALA A 202 3.18 -10.99 -3.33
N LYS A 203 3.30 -11.15 -4.66
CA LYS A 203 4.57 -11.47 -5.33
C LYS A 203 5.59 -10.33 -5.22
N VAL A 204 5.16 -9.07 -5.34
CA VAL A 204 6.03 -7.91 -5.14
C VAL A 204 6.54 -7.86 -3.71
N LEU A 205 5.69 -8.05 -2.71
CA LEU A 205 6.10 -8.09 -1.29
C LEU A 205 7.10 -9.22 -1.03
N LYS A 206 6.88 -10.42 -1.62
CA LYS A 206 7.86 -11.53 -1.58
C LYS A 206 9.20 -11.10 -2.17
N ALA A 207 9.20 -10.47 -3.34
CA ALA A 207 10.42 -9.98 -4.00
C ALA A 207 11.13 -8.86 -3.22
N LEU A 208 10.39 -8.10 -2.39
CA LEU A 208 10.92 -7.08 -1.47
C LEU A 208 11.39 -7.67 -0.12
N GLY A 209 11.28 -8.99 0.07
CA GLY A 209 11.79 -9.71 1.23
C GLY A 209 10.81 -9.80 2.40
N SER A 210 9.52 -9.64 2.18
CA SER A 210 8.50 -10.00 3.16
C SER A 210 8.42 -11.51 3.32
N THR A 211 8.04 -11.98 4.51
CA THR A 211 7.91 -13.41 4.84
C THR A 211 6.46 -13.85 5.01
N ASP A 212 5.61 -12.94 5.48
CA ASP A 212 4.21 -13.23 5.77
C ASP A 212 3.34 -12.10 5.21
N VAL A 213 2.52 -12.42 4.24
CA VAL A 213 1.64 -11.44 3.60
C VAL A 213 0.26 -12.03 3.36
N MET A 214 -0.75 -11.17 3.48
CA MET A 214 -2.12 -11.44 3.07
C MET A 214 -2.63 -10.23 2.30
N VAL A 215 -2.89 -10.41 1.02
CA VAL A 215 -3.45 -9.37 0.14
C VAL A 215 -4.84 -9.80 -0.29
N PHE A 216 -5.84 -8.94 -0.13
CA PHE A 216 -7.22 -9.32 -0.36
C PHE A 216 -8.05 -8.24 -1.04
N HIS A 217 -9.17 -8.71 -1.64
CA HIS A 217 -10.20 -7.89 -2.27
C HIS A 217 -11.56 -8.58 -2.17
N GLY A 218 -12.56 -7.90 -1.62
CA GLY A 218 -13.93 -8.38 -1.56
C GLY A 218 -14.64 -8.28 -2.93
N HIS A 219 -15.38 -9.32 -3.34
CA HIS A 219 -16.10 -9.32 -4.61
C HIS A 219 -17.30 -8.34 -4.64
N ASP A 220 -17.64 -7.72 -3.53
CA ASP A 220 -18.53 -6.55 -3.44
C ASP A 220 -17.85 -5.22 -3.74
N GLY A 221 -16.54 -5.25 -4.06
CA GLY A 221 -15.73 -4.10 -4.41
C GLY A 221 -14.95 -3.48 -3.25
N LEU A 222 -15.05 -4.06 -2.04
CA LEU A 222 -14.30 -3.61 -0.86
C LEU A 222 -12.81 -3.96 -0.99
N ASP A 223 -11.95 -3.05 -0.56
CA ASP A 223 -10.54 -3.35 -0.27
C ASP A 223 -10.36 -3.89 1.16
N GLU A 224 -11.34 -4.72 1.59
CA GLU A 224 -11.40 -5.37 2.91
C GLU A 224 -11.90 -6.83 2.78
N ILE A 225 -11.77 -7.62 3.83
CA ILE A 225 -12.40 -8.94 3.91
C ILE A 225 -13.90 -8.75 4.12
N SER A 226 -14.70 -9.23 3.15
CA SER A 226 -16.13 -8.96 3.12
C SER A 226 -16.94 -9.96 3.96
N THR A 227 -18.01 -9.44 4.57
CA THR A 227 -19.10 -10.24 5.16
C THR A 227 -20.34 -10.26 4.27
N THR A 228 -20.32 -9.57 3.12
CA THR A 228 -21.46 -9.49 2.17
C THR A 228 -21.21 -10.26 0.88
N ALA A 229 -19.95 -10.59 0.57
CA ALA A 229 -19.53 -11.38 -0.57
C ALA A 229 -18.34 -12.30 -0.21
N THR A 230 -17.91 -13.14 -1.11
CA THR A 230 -16.61 -13.82 -0.99
C THR A 230 -15.47 -12.83 -1.18
N THR A 231 -14.30 -13.21 -0.70
CA THR A 231 -13.08 -12.39 -0.76
C THR A 231 -11.99 -13.18 -1.44
N LYS A 232 -11.39 -12.62 -2.49
CA LYS A 232 -10.18 -13.18 -3.10
C LYS A 232 -9.00 -12.82 -2.21
N ILE A 233 -8.23 -13.84 -1.79
CA ILE A 233 -7.05 -13.70 -0.93
C ILE A 233 -5.84 -14.30 -1.63
N SER A 234 -4.74 -13.54 -1.67
CA SER A 234 -3.42 -14.03 -2.06
C SER A 234 -2.49 -13.96 -0.84
N GLN A 235 -2.09 -15.11 -0.35
CA GLN A 235 -1.38 -15.27 0.92
C GLN A 235 -0.03 -15.95 0.72
N MET A 236 0.96 -15.51 1.49
CA MET A 236 2.25 -16.16 1.66
C MET A 236 2.56 -16.25 3.15
N GLN A 237 3.11 -17.37 3.58
CA GLN A 237 3.54 -17.62 4.96
C GLN A 237 4.97 -18.14 4.98
N ASN A 238 5.78 -17.69 5.95
CA ASN A 238 7.16 -18.13 6.18
C ASN A 238 8.05 -18.05 4.91
N GLY A 239 7.85 -17.06 4.05
CA GLY A 239 8.62 -16.89 2.81
C GLY A 239 8.35 -17.95 1.73
N GLY A 240 7.33 -18.78 1.91
CA GLY A 240 6.90 -19.82 0.97
C GLY A 240 6.32 -19.25 -0.34
N ASP A 241 5.54 -20.07 -1.04
CA ASP A 241 4.88 -19.62 -2.26
C ASP A 241 3.62 -18.82 -1.98
N VAL A 242 3.27 -17.96 -2.92
CA VAL A 242 2.01 -17.21 -2.90
C VAL A 242 0.89 -18.13 -3.35
N ASN A 243 -0.09 -18.35 -2.48
CA ASN A 243 -1.31 -19.11 -2.76
C ASN A 243 -2.50 -18.16 -2.85
N THR A 244 -3.31 -18.30 -3.89
CA THR A 244 -4.52 -17.51 -4.09
C THR A 244 -5.74 -18.41 -3.95
N TYR A 245 -6.72 -17.96 -3.14
CA TYR A 245 -7.96 -18.69 -2.87
C TYR A 245 -9.12 -17.72 -2.62
N GLU A 246 -10.33 -18.28 -2.70
CA GLU A 246 -11.56 -17.58 -2.29
C GLU A 246 -11.88 -17.92 -0.84
N PHE A 247 -12.27 -16.90 -0.08
CA PHE A 247 -12.67 -17.01 1.32
C PHE A 247 -14.09 -16.52 1.48
N ASP A 248 -14.89 -17.26 2.24
CA ASP A 248 -16.25 -16.87 2.61
C ASP A 248 -16.35 -16.74 4.13
N ALA A 249 -16.74 -15.56 4.63
CA ALA A 249 -16.89 -15.32 6.06
C ALA A 249 -17.92 -16.26 6.74
N THR A 250 -18.83 -16.86 5.97
CA THR A 250 -19.76 -17.89 6.48
C THR A 250 -19.05 -19.16 6.96
N GLU A 251 -17.84 -19.45 6.48
CA GLU A 251 -17.01 -20.57 6.94
C GLU A 251 -16.58 -20.40 8.41
N LEU A 252 -16.58 -19.17 8.92
CA LEU A 252 -16.33 -18.84 10.33
C LEU A 252 -17.62 -18.74 11.16
N GLY A 253 -18.77 -19.15 10.61
CA GLY A 253 -20.07 -19.05 11.28
C GLY A 253 -20.65 -17.63 11.27
N MET A 254 -20.10 -16.69 10.51
CA MET A 254 -20.65 -15.34 10.37
C MET A 254 -21.85 -15.36 9.43
N ALA A 255 -22.89 -14.61 9.77
CA ALA A 255 -24.02 -14.45 8.85
C ALA A 255 -23.62 -13.57 7.66
N ARG A 256 -24.06 -13.96 6.45
CA ARG A 256 -23.92 -13.10 5.27
C ARG A 256 -24.97 -11.99 5.35
N HIS A 257 -24.53 -10.77 5.28
CA HIS A 257 -25.37 -9.58 5.31
C HIS A 257 -25.53 -8.97 3.92
N GLY A 258 -26.59 -8.19 3.71
CA GLY A 258 -26.71 -7.39 2.49
C GLY A 258 -25.77 -6.17 2.56
N VAL A 259 -25.32 -5.68 1.39
CA VAL A 259 -24.37 -4.55 1.27
C VAL A 259 -24.79 -3.32 2.10
N ARG A 260 -26.10 -3.11 2.31
CA ARG A 260 -26.60 -2.00 3.15
C ARG A 260 -26.19 -2.11 4.64
N ALA A 261 -25.74 -3.27 5.11
CA ALA A 261 -25.24 -3.43 6.48
C ALA A 261 -23.83 -2.86 6.71
N LEU A 262 -23.16 -2.41 5.64
CA LEU A 262 -21.83 -1.81 5.69
C LEU A 262 -21.85 -0.27 5.86
N TYR A 263 -23.04 0.32 5.89
CA TYR A 263 -23.27 1.78 5.97
C TYR A 263 -24.06 2.18 7.21
#